data_0b85462d517d49c4ac54cb6c0959bc87
#
_entry.id   0b85462d517d49c4ac54cb6c0959bc87
#
_cell.length_a   1.000
_cell.length_b   1.000
_cell.length_c   1.000
_cell.angle_alpha   90.00
_cell.angle_beta   90.00
_cell.angle_gamma   90.00
#
_symmetry.space_group_name_H-M   'P 1'
#
loop_
_entity.id
_entity.type
_entity.pdbx_description
1 polymer ?
#
loop_
_entity_poly.entity_id
_entity_poly.type
_entity_poly.pdbx_seq_one_letter_code
_entity_poly.pdbx_strand_id
1 'polypeptide(L)'
;VLLRFGKRRGDATGRTPEDASVSPIVFFGGKGGVGKTTMAAAHALRLADEGLRTLLISTDPAHSLGDALGVPLGDTPVQVSENLWAREPDADAALKRRVRQISDDAGAALPREILPAVTRHLDHAAAGPGMAESALADLLMDAMEEVPGTWDRLVVDSAPTGHLLRLLDLPELLTPWVQGLVRQRERVVDADRFAAGVVGGGSDGTPDDPLLERLHARRRKLDRAATRLREDAEVRLVLVPRRMVLAETDRAAAQLVRTGFRLGTVIVNQVPADVDPEVLKAVRERFAPHGTVELPLTGTEPLGLQALRTLAAETGGFG
;
A
#
# COMPACT_ATOMS: atom_id res chain seq x y z
N VAL A 1 -23.08 27.51 44.69
CA VAL A 1 -22.78 26.15 44.17
C VAL A 1 -22.36 26.33 42.72
N LEU A 2 -21.06 26.33 42.48
CA LEU A 2 -20.46 26.51 41.16
C LEU A 2 -20.20 25.09 40.55
N LEU A 3 -20.91 24.77 39.50
CA LEU A 3 -20.61 23.59 38.66
C LEU A 3 -19.49 23.94 37.69
N ARG A 4 -18.31 23.37 37.93
CA ARG A 4 -17.17 23.35 36.98
C ARG A 4 -17.44 22.37 35.87
N PHE A 5 -17.67 22.87 34.67
CA PHE A 5 -17.56 22.07 33.43
C PHE A 5 -16.08 21.76 33.14
N GLY A 6 -15.71 20.51 33.30
CA GLY A 6 -14.40 20.01 32.87
C GLY A 6 -14.29 20.04 31.35
N LYS A 7 -13.38 20.87 30.82
CA LYS A 7 -12.91 20.80 29.44
C LYS A 7 -12.23 19.44 29.22
N ARG A 8 -12.85 18.54 28.44
CA ARG A 8 -12.16 17.40 27.86
C ARG A 8 -11.08 17.94 26.92
N ARG A 9 -9.82 17.68 27.22
CA ARG A 9 -8.71 17.86 26.28
C ARG A 9 -8.97 16.86 25.13
N GLY A 10 -9.31 17.37 23.96
CA GLY A 10 -9.26 16.60 22.73
C GLY A 10 -7.82 16.17 22.48
N ASP A 11 -7.65 14.93 22.04
CA ASP A 11 -6.39 14.44 21.55
C ASP A 11 -5.94 15.32 20.36
N ALA A 12 -4.63 15.54 20.24
CA ALA A 12 -4.03 16.46 19.27
C ALA A 12 -4.29 16.07 17.78
N THR A 13 -4.96 14.94 17.53
CA THR A 13 -5.29 14.42 16.19
C THR A 13 -6.72 14.74 15.73
N GLY A 14 -7.59 15.31 16.58
CA GLY A 14 -8.96 15.66 16.21
C GLY A 14 -9.89 14.48 15.88
N ARG A 15 -9.46 13.24 16.13
CA ARG A 15 -10.25 12.03 15.86
C ARG A 15 -11.34 11.83 16.90
N THR A 16 -12.55 11.50 16.44
CA THR A 16 -13.63 11.03 17.33
C THR A 16 -13.39 9.56 17.71
N PRO A 17 -13.94 9.05 18.82
CA PRO A 17 -13.82 7.62 19.19
C PRO A 17 -14.38 6.65 18.13
N GLU A 18 -15.30 7.09 17.28
CA GLU A 18 -15.85 6.33 16.17
C GLU A 18 -14.89 6.28 14.97
N ASP A 19 -14.10 7.34 14.72
CA ASP A 19 -13.04 7.36 13.70
C ASP A 19 -11.87 6.41 14.02
N ALA A 20 -11.74 5.99 15.27
CA ALA A 20 -10.68 5.10 15.73
C ALA A 20 -10.95 3.62 15.37
N SER A 21 -12.18 3.26 14.92
CA SER A 21 -12.54 1.89 14.61
C SER A 21 -12.11 1.42 13.20
N VAL A 22 -11.91 2.34 12.25
CA VAL A 22 -11.57 2.02 10.86
C VAL A 22 -10.11 2.36 10.58
N SER A 23 -9.35 1.37 10.11
CA SER A 23 -7.95 1.57 9.71
C SER A 23 -7.83 2.64 8.63
N PRO A 24 -6.89 3.59 8.76
CA PRO A 24 -6.71 4.63 7.76
C PRO A 24 -6.22 4.12 6.40
N ILE A 25 -5.67 2.89 6.37
CA ILE A 25 -5.16 2.23 5.17
C ILE A 25 -5.78 0.84 5.08
N VAL A 26 -6.50 0.57 3.98
CA VAL A 26 -7.18 -0.72 3.77
C VAL A 26 -6.72 -1.34 2.46
N PHE A 27 -6.24 -2.57 2.53
CA PHE A 27 -5.88 -3.38 1.37
C PHE A 27 -6.95 -4.41 1.07
N PHE A 28 -7.33 -4.55 -0.19
CA PHE A 28 -8.20 -5.62 -0.65
C PHE A 28 -7.36 -6.69 -1.34
N GLY A 29 -7.33 -7.89 -0.75
CA GLY A 29 -6.61 -9.05 -1.26
C GLY A 29 -7.56 -10.18 -1.65
N GLY A 30 -7.09 -11.13 -2.45
CA GLY A 30 -7.87 -12.30 -2.87
C GLY A 30 -7.37 -12.86 -4.19
N LYS A 31 -7.89 -14.03 -4.58
CA LYS A 31 -7.60 -14.66 -5.85
C LYS A 31 -8.08 -13.82 -7.04
N GLY A 32 -7.57 -14.08 -8.23
CA GLY A 32 -8.09 -13.45 -9.46
C GLY A 32 -9.58 -13.75 -9.69
N GLY A 33 -10.36 -12.73 -10.09
CA GLY A 33 -11.77 -12.88 -10.45
C GLY A 33 -12.77 -12.98 -9.28
N VAL A 34 -12.35 -12.77 -8.03
CA VAL A 34 -13.25 -12.79 -6.86
C VAL A 34 -13.97 -11.47 -6.61
N GLY A 35 -13.63 -10.39 -7.33
CA GLY A 35 -14.25 -9.07 -7.19
C GLY A 35 -13.52 -8.10 -6.26
N LYS A 36 -12.18 -8.25 -6.09
CA LYS A 36 -11.36 -7.33 -5.27
C LYS A 36 -11.56 -5.86 -5.66
N THR A 37 -11.36 -5.55 -6.94
CA THR A 37 -11.48 -4.19 -7.50
C THR A 37 -12.85 -3.59 -7.21
N THR A 38 -13.91 -4.36 -7.41
CA THR A 38 -15.29 -3.95 -7.13
C THR A 38 -15.49 -3.63 -5.64
N MET A 39 -14.97 -4.48 -4.75
CA MET A 39 -15.09 -4.28 -3.30
C MET A 39 -14.24 -3.09 -2.83
N ALA A 40 -13.04 -2.92 -3.35
CA ALA A 40 -12.18 -1.77 -3.07
C ALA A 40 -12.84 -0.46 -3.51
N ALA A 41 -13.39 -0.43 -4.73
CA ALA A 41 -14.07 0.73 -5.28
C ALA A 41 -15.36 1.08 -4.49
N ALA A 42 -16.18 0.09 -4.14
CA ALA A 42 -17.38 0.30 -3.33
C ALA A 42 -17.04 0.83 -1.92
N HIS A 43 -15.99 0.28 -1.29
CA HIS A 43 -15.53 0.74 0.02
C HIS A 43 -14.98 2.17 -0.04
N ALA A 44 -14.15 2.49 -1.04
CA ALA A 44 -13.61 3.84 -1.21
C ALA A 44 -14.71 4.89 -1.48
N LEU A 45 -15.72 4.53 -2.28
CA LEU A 45 -16.89 5.37 -2.53
C LEU A 45 -17.68 5.64 -1.25
N ARG A 46 -17.90 4.63 -0.42
CA ARG A 46 -18.59 4.79 0.88
C ARG A 46 -17.84 5.77 1.79
N LEU A 47 -16.53 5.60 1.93
CA LEU A 47 -15.71 6.51 2.75
C LEU A 47 -15.78 7.94 2.23
N ALA A 48 -15.77 8.12 0.91
CA ALA A 48 -15.90 9.44 0.28
C ALA A 48 -17.29 10.05 0.49
N ASP A 49 -18.36 9.25 0.38
CA ASP A 49 -19.75 9.70 0.64
C ASP A 49 -19.96 10.04 2.13
N GLU A 50 -19.14 9.53 3.05
CA GLU A 50 -19.05 9.92 4.47
C GLU A 50 -18.24 11.22 4.69
N GLY A 51 -17.74 11.84 3.61
CA GLY A 51 -16.99 13.10 3.66
C GLY A 51 -15.49 12.94 3.85
N LEU A 52 -14.94 11.73 3.84
CA LEU A 52 -13.52 11.47 3.99
C LEU A 52 -12.79 11.58 2.65
N ARG A 53 -11.74 12.41 2.59
CA ARG A 53 -10.88 12.50 1.40
C ARG A 53 -10.15 11.19 1.20
N THR A 54 -10.61 10.41 0.23
CA THR A 54 -10.18 9.03 0.01
C THR A 54 -9.38 8.93 -1.28
N LEU A 55 -8.20 8.31 -1.20
CA LEU A 55 -7.42 7.90 -2.34
C LEU A 55 -7.58 6.38 -2.56
N LEU A 56 -8.01 6.00 -3.76
CA LEU A 56 -8.08 4.61 -4.22
C LEU A 56 -6.96 4.35 -5.21
N ILE A 57 -6.15 3.33 -4.94
CA ILE A 57 -5.03 2.93 -5.82
C ILE A 57 -5.22 1.47 -6.22
N SER A 58 -5.16 1.18 -7.52
CA SER A 58 -4.99 -0.20 -7.98
C SER A 58 -3.51 -0.50 -8.22
N THR A 59 -3.06 -1.66 -7.75
CA THR A 59 -1.76 -2.25 -8.06
C THR A 59 -1.90 -3.54 -8.87
N ASP A 60 -3.12 -3.84 -9.33
CA ASP A 60 -3.40 -5.00 -10.18
C ASP A 60 -3.01 -4.68 -11.64
N PRO A 61 -2.13 -5.47 -12.27
CA PRO A 61 -1.71 -5.23 -13.65
C PRO A 61 -2.83 -5.44 -14.69
N ALA A 62 -4.00 -5.93 -14.28
CA ALA A 62 -5.15 -6.09 -15.17
C ALA A 62 -5.82 -4.78 -15.57
N HIS A 63 -5.47 -3.66 -14.91
CA HIS A 63 -6.03 -2.32 -15.19
C HIS A 63 -7.57 -2.29 -15.21
N SER A 64 -8.20 -2.93 -14.22
CA SER A 64 -9.66 -3.08 -14.14
C SER A 64 -10.36 -2.00 -13.32
N LEU A 65 -9.62 -1.14 -12.62
CA LEU A 65 -10.20 -0.13 -11.74
C LEU A 65 -10.88 0.98 -12.55
N GLY A 66 -10.24 1.43 -13.62
CA GLY A 66 -10.85 2.41 -14.53
C GLY A 66 -12.16 1.93 -15.12
N ASP A 67 -12.22 0.66 -15.54
CA ASP A 67 -13.45 0.03 -16.07
C ASP A 67 -14.54 -0.05 -14.99
N ALA A 68 -14.20 -0.48 -13.77
CA ALA A 68 -15.13 -0.59 -12.65
C ALA A 68 -15.76 0.77 -12.28
N LEU A 69 -14.98 1.85 -12.32
CA LEU A 69 -15.42 3.20 -12.01
C LEU A 69 -16.08 3.91 -13.21
N GLY A 70 -15.86 3.42 -14.44
CA GLY A 70 -16.35 4.04 -15.67
C GLY A 70 -15.59 5.32 -16.06
N VAL A 71 -14.32 5.46 -15.63
CA VAL A 71 -13.48 6.63 -15.92
C VAL A 71 -12.07 6.19 -16.31
N PRO A 72 -11.40 6.87 -17.25
CA PRO A 72 -10.01 6.58 -17.57
C PRO A 72 -9.10 6.97 -16.40
N LEU A 73 -8.26 6.05 -15.96
CA LEU A 73 -7.28 6.26 -14.90
C LEU A 73 -5.86 6.14 -15.45
N GLY A 74 -4.91 6.59 -14.65
CA GLY A 74 -3.49 6.52 -14.96
C GLY A 74 -2.62 6.76 -13.72
N ASP A 75 -1.39 7.19 -13.95
CA ASP A 75 -0.37 7.37 -12.90
C ASP A 75 -0.69 8.47 -11.88
N THR A 76 -1.45 9.49 -12.28
CA THR A 76 -1.80 10.61 -11.40
C THR A 76 -3.22 10.43 -10.85
N PRO A 77 -3.47 10.84 -9.58
CA PRO A 77 -4.82 10.79 -9.03
C PRO A 77 -5.80 11.63 -9.84
N VAL A 78 -6.93 11.03 -10.23
CA VAL A 78 -8.06 11.68 -10.92
C VAL A 78 -9.23 11.73 -9.95
N GLN A 79 -9.86 12.88 -9.80
CA GLN A 79 -11.08 12.99 -9.00
C GLN A 79 -12.25 12.29 -9.71
N VAL A 80 -12.79 11.26 -9.06
CA VAL A 80 -13.86 10.39 -9.61
C VAL A 80 -15.24 10.83 -9.12
N SER A 81 -15.32 11.25 -7.86
CA SER A 81 -16.50 11.85 -7.25
C SER A 81 -16.08 12.85 -6.17
N GLU A 82 -17.02 13.45 -5.49
CA GLU A 82 -16.72 14.28 -4.32
C GLU A 82 -15.98 13.44 -3.28
N ASN A 83 -14.85 13.95 -2.78
CA ASN A 83 -13.94 13.28 -1.82
C ASN A 83 -13.34 11.95 -2.27
N LEU A 84 -13.50 11.50 -3.52
CA LEU A 84 -12.86 10.31 -4.06
C LEU A 84 -11.90 10.65 -5.18
N TRP A 85 -10.65 10.26 -5.03
CA TRP A 85 -9.63 10.24 -6.08
C TRP A 85 -9.18 8.82 -6.33
N ALA A 86 -8.94 8.48 -7.60
CA ALA A 86 -8.44 7.18 -7.99
C ALA A 86 -7.25 7.29 -8.92
N ARG A 87 -6.34 6.32 -8.85
CA ARG A 87 -5.26 6.14 -9.82
C ARG A 87 -4.95 4.66 -10.04
N GLU A 88 -4.44 4.37 -11.21
CA GLU A 88 -4.08 3.04 -11.66
C GLU A 88 -2.72 3.10 -12.34
N PRO A 89 -1.63 3.10 -11.54
CA PRO A 89 -0.28 3.28 -12.05
C PRO A 89 0.18 2.08 -12.85
N ASP A 90 0.80 2.36 -14.00
CA ASP A 90 1.50 1.37 -14.80
C ASP A 90 2.85 1.02 -14.16
N ALA A 91 3.09 -0.27 -13.94
CA ALA A 91 4.28 -0.77 -13.27
C ALA A 91 5.58 -0.47 -14.05
N ASP A 92 5.53 -0.58 -15.39
CA ASP A 92 6.68 -0.29 -16.25
C ASP A 92 6.99 1.21 -16.30
N ALA A 93 5.95 2.04 -16.34
CA ALA A 93 6.11 3.48 -16.24
C ALA A 93 6.66 3.90 -14.87
N ALA A 94 6.19 3.30 -13.79
CA ALA A 94 6.72 3.51 -12.44
C ALA A 94 8.20 3.13 -12.36
N LEU A 95 8.57 1.97 -12.90
CA LEU A 95 9.97 1.53 -12.98
C LEU A 95 10.84 2.51 -13.78
N LYS A 96 10.39 2.94 -14.96
CA LYS A 96 11.10 3.92 -15.79
C LYS A 96 11.32 5.25 -15.06
N ARG A 97 10.32 5.72 -14.31
CA ARG A 97 10.47 6.92 -13.47
C ARG A 97 11.50 6.70 -12.37
N ARG A 98 11.46 5.55 -11.71
CA ARG A 98 12.40 5.20 -10.64
C ARG A 98 13.84 5.13 -11.14
N VAL A 99 14.07 4.48 -12.29
CA VAL A 99 15.40 4.39 -12.91
C VAL A 99 15.92 5.77 -13.27
N ARG A 100 15.08 6.63 -13.88
CA ARG A 100 15.46 8.03 -14.17
C ARG A 100 15.86 8.78 -12.92
N GLN A 101 15.05 8.73 -11.86
CA GLN A 101 15.36 9.39 -10.59
C GLN A 101 16.71 8.95 -10.02
N ILE A 102 16.99 7.62 -10.02
CA ILE A 102 18.28 7.09 -9.55
C ILE A 102 19.43 7.57 -10.45
N SER A 103 19.23 7.62 -11.78
CA SER A 103 20.23 8.12 -12.73
C SER A 103 20.53 9.60 -12.53
N ASP A 104 19.48 10.43 -12.34
CA ASP A 104 19.64 11.87 -12.06
C ASP A 104 20.35 12.08 -10.72
N ASP A 105 20.00 11.30 -9.72
CA ASP A 105 20.63 11.30 -8.42
C ASP A 105 22.12 10.91 -8.51
N ALA A 106 22.43 9.87 -9.29
CA ALA A 106 23.82 9.48 -9.55
C ALA A 106 24.58 10.58 -10.30
N GLY A 107 23.95 11.21 -11.29
CA GLY A 107 24.53 12.31 -12.06
C GLY A 107 24.89 13.53 -11.21
N ALA A 108 24.14 13.79 -10.14
CA ALA A 108 24.41 14.87 -9.21
C ALA A 108 25.50 14.53 -8.16
N ALA A 109 25.69 13.24 -7.86
CA ALA A 109 26.54 12.77 -6.74
C ALA A 109 27.86 12.14 -7.17
N LEU A 110 28.01 11.73 -8.44
CA LEU A 110 29.15 10.94 -8.90
C LEU A 110 29.95 11.64 -10.00
N PRO A 111 31.26 11.37 -10.11
CA PRO A 111 32.09 11.84 -11.21
C PRO A 111 31.55 11.39 -12.57
N ARG A 112 31.68 12.27 -13.59
CA ARG A 112 31.15 12.02 -14.94
C ARG A 112 31.72 10.76 -15.60
N GLU A 113 32.94 10.38 -15.23
CA GLU A 113 33.68 9.24 -15.80
C GLU A 113 33.02 7.89 -15.46
N ILE A 114 32.34 7.79 -14.30
CA ILE A 114 31.72 6.53 -13.84
C ILE A 114 30.22 6.44 -14.20
N LEU A 115 29.60 7.55 -14.58
CA LEU A 115 28.16 7.58 -14.91
C LEU A 115 27.76 6.57 -15.98
N PRO A 116 28.51 6.35 -17.09
CA PRO A 116 28.15 5.36 -18.10
C PRO A 116 28.12 3.92 -17.56
N ALA A 117 28.97 3.61 -16.58
CA ALA A 117 28.98 2.30 -15.94
C ALA A 117 27.78 2.14 -15.00
N VAL A 118 27.46 3.20 -14.26
CA VAL A 118 26.29 3.23 -13.35
C VAL A 118 24.99 3.09 -14.15
N THR A 119 24.82 3.85 -15.23
CA THR A 119 23.62 3.78 -16.09
C THR A 119 23.43 2.37 -16.64
N ARG A 120 24.48 1.77 -17.23
CA ARG A 120 24.39 0.38 -17.72
C ARG A 120 24.01 -0.62 -16.62
N HIS A 121 24.56 -0.43 -15.42
CA HIS A 121 24.21 -1.30 -14.29
C HIS A 121 22.76 -1.13 -13.88
N LEU A 122 22.23 0.10 -13.85
CA LEU A 122 20.84 0.40 -13.56
C LEU A 122 19.89 -0.19 -14.61
N ASP A 123 20.24 -0.09 -15.90
CA ASP A 123 19.45 -0.67 -16.99
C ASP A 123 19.38 -2.20 -16.88
N HIS A 124 20.50 -2.85 -16.57
CA HIS A 124 20.51 -4.29 -16.32
C HIS A 124 19.71 -4.68 -15.05
N ALA A 125 19.85 -3.92 -13.98
CA ALA A 125 19.08 -4.14 -12.75
C ALA A 125 17.58 -3.95 -12.98
N ALA A 126 17.20 -2.91 -13.75
CA ALA A 126 15.80 -2.62 -14.09
C ALA A 126 15.13 -3.76 -14.89
N ALA A 127 15.91 -4.50 -15.69
CA ALA A 127 15.41 -5.68 -16.40
C ALA A 127 15.24 -6.90 -15.49
N GLY A 128 15.65 -6.82 -14.23
CA GLY A 128 15.53 -7.91 -13.26
C GLY A 128 14.09 -8.15 -12.83
N PRO A 129 13.74 -9.42 -12.49
CA PRO A 129 12.41 -9.75 -12.00
C PRO A 129 12.12 -9.03 -10.67
N GLY A 130 10.90 -8.54 -10.48
CA GLY A 130 10.45 -7.87 -9.25
C GLY A 130 10.79 -6.37 -9.17
N MET A 131 11.45 -5.79 -10.17
CA MET A 131 11.79 -4.37 -10.16
C MET A 131 10.57 -3.48 -10.39
N ALA A 132 9.64 -3.91 -11.24
CA ALA A 132 8.37 -3.21 -11.46
C ALA A 132 7.51 -3.21 -10.20
N GLU A 133 7.42 -4.34 -9.52
CA GLU A 133 6.72 -4.47 -8.22
C GLU A 133 7.38 -3.60 -7.15
N SER A 134 8.71 -3.52 -7.13
CA SER A 134 9.42 -2.63 -6.20
C SER A 134 9.11 -1.15 -6.47
N ALA A 135 8.97 -0.76 -7.74
CA ALA A 135 8.59 0.61 -8.11
C ALA A 135 7.15 0.94 -7.72
N LEU A 136 6.22 -0.01 -7.86
CA LEU A 136 4.84 0.13 -7.34
C LEU A 136 4.82 0.22 -5.82
N ALA A 137 5.65 -0.57 -5.12
CA ALA A 137 5.76 -0.49 -3.67
C ALA A 137 6.27 0.90 -3.21
N ASP A 138 7.24 1.48 -3.91
CA ASP A 138 7.72 2.84 -3.62
C ASP A 138 6.62 3.88 -3.75
N LEU A 139 5.81 3.78 -4.80
CA LEU A 139 4.67 4.65 -5.06
C LEU A 139 3.57 4.48 -3.98
N LEU A 140 3.34 3.25 -3.54
CA LEU A 140 2.40 2.96 -2.46
C LEU A 140 2.90 3.52 -1.12
N MET A 141 4.20 3.37 -0.80
CA MET A 141 4.80 3.96 0.40
C MET A 141 4.67 5.49 0.41
N ASP A 142 4.84 6.16 -0.76
CA ASP A 142 4.60 7.61 -0.87
C ASP A 142 3.14 7.95 -0.56
N ALA A 143 2.18 7.21 -1.13
CA ALA A 143 0.76 7.42 -0.84
C ALA A 143 0.39 7.20 0.64
N MET A 144 1.03 6.22 1.28
CA MET A 144 0.84 5.98 2.71
C MET A 144 1.35 7.15 3.56
N GLU A 145 2.46 7.80 3.17
CA GLU A 145 2.99 8.98 3.89
C GLU A 145 2.05 10.19 3.80
N GLU A 146 1.20 10.27 2.77
CA GLU A 146 0.20 11.32 2.60
C GLU A 146 -1.05 11.16 3.49
N VAL A 147 -1.17 10.06 4.24
CA VAL A 147 -2.27 9.79 5.18
C VAL A 147 -1.76 9.81 6.63
N PRO A 148 -2.37 10.55 7.57
CA PRO A 148 -3.32 11.62 7.35
C PRO A 148 -2.58 12.89 6.87
N GLY A 149 -3.20 13.62 5.98
CA GLY A 149 -2.62 14.85 5.44
C GLY A 149 -3.38 15.29 4.20
N THR A 150 -2.85 14.92 3.03
CA THR A 150 -3.56 15.12 1.77
C THR A 150 -4.84 14.29 1.73
N TRP A 151 -4.76 13.05 2.21
CA TRP A 151 -5.87 12.09 2.25
C TRP A 151 -6.21 11.72 3.70
N ASP A 152 -7.48 11.49 3.98
CA ASP A 152 -7.96 10.97 5.26
C ASP A 152 -7.91 9.43 5.26
N ARG A 153 -8.07 8.81 4.08
CA ARG A 153 -8.09 7.35 3.88
C ARG A 153 -7.34 6.94 2.62
N LEU A 154 -6.71 5.79 2.68
CA LEU A 154 -6.10 5.10 1.53
C LEU A 154 -6.72 3.72 1.38
N VAL A 155 -7.29 3.45 0.22
CA VAL A 155 -7.80 2.13 -0.18
C VAL A 155 -6.93 1.58 -1.30
N VAL A 156 -6.48 0.35 -1.16
CA VAL A 156 -5.60 -0.31 -2.13
C VAL A 156 -6.30 -1.54 -2.69
N ASP A 157 -6.62 -1.50 -3.98
CA ASP A 157 -6.96 -2.67 -4.76
C ASP A 157 -5.67 -3.38 -5.15
N SER A 158 -5.44 -4.56 -4.62
CA SER A 158 -4.17 -5.23 -4.82
C SER A 158 -4.24 -6.31 -5.90
N ALA A 159 -3.11 -6.54 -6.53
CA ALA A 159 -2.85 -7.74 -7.31
C ALA A 159 -3.18 -9.01 -6.50
N PRO A 160 -3.31 -10.21 -7.13
CA PRO A 160 -3.63 -11.46 -6.44
C PRO A 160 -2.76 -11.70 -5.21
N THR A 161 -3.31 -12.37 -4.20
CA THR A 161 -2.80 -12.50 -2.82
C THR A 161 -1.29 -12.77 -2.70
N GLY A 162 -0.72 -13.57 -3.58
CA GLY A 162 0.73 -13.85 -3.56
C GLY A 162 1.59 -12.61 -3.88
N HIS A 163 1.12 -11.73 -4.74
CA HIS A 163 1.78 -10.44 -5.04
C HIS A 163 1.57 -9.44 -3.91
N LEU A 164 0.36 -9.38 -3.34
CA LEU A 164 0.09 -8.54 -2.17
C LEU A 164 1.04 -8.86 -1.02
N LEU A 165 1.17 -10.14 -0.65
CA LEU A 165 2.07 -10.55 0.43
C LEU A 165 3.51 -10.13 0.18
N ARG A 166 4.02 -10.32 -1.04
CA ARG A 166 5.36 -9.85 -1.42
C ARG A 166 5.51 -8.35 -1.30
N LEU A 167 4.50 -7.59 -1.74
CA LEU A 167 4.51 -6.13 -1.68
C LEU A 167 4.53 -5.63 -0.24
N LEU A 168 3.75 -6.25 0.64
CA LEU A 168 3.71 -5.91 2.06
C LEU A 168 5.03 -6.25 2.79
N ASP A 169 5.70 -7.35 2.41
CA ASP A 169 6.98 -7.78 3.00
C ASP A 169 8.19 -6.97 2.48
N LEU A 170 8.06 -6.24 1.36
CA LEU A 170 9.18 -5.53 0.72
C LEU A 170 9.92 -4.55 1.64
N PRO A 171 9.28 -3.71 2.47
CA PRO A 171 10.00 -2.81 3.35
C PRO A 171 10.95 -3.53 4.29
N GLU A 172 10.52 -4.66 4.86
CA GLU A 172 11.34 -5.46 5.78
C GLU A 172 12.49 -6.20 5.08
N LEU A 173 12.23 -6.72 3.88
CA LEU A 173 13.25 -7.40 3.07
C LEU A 173 14.34 -6.43 2.60
N LEU A 174 13.99 -5.18 2.29
CA LEU A 174 14.94 -4.18 1.79
C LEU A 174 15.70 -3.46 2.89
N THR A 175 15.16 -3.33 4.08
CA THR A 175 15.78 -2.60 5.20
C THR A 175 17.19 -3.10 5.53
N PRO A 176 17.49 -4.42 5.72
CA PRO A 176 18.83 -4.88 6.01
C PRO A 176 19.84 -4.59 4.90
N TRP A 177 19.39 -4.65 3.64
CA TRP A 177 20.23 -4.37 2.48
C TRP A 177 20.62 -2.89 2.43
N VAL A 178 19.64 -1.97 2.59
CA VAL A 178 19.91 -0.53 2.64
C VAL A 178 20.80 -0.18 3.83
N GLN A 179 20.57 -0.78 4.99
CA GLN A 179 21.45 -0.62 6.16
C GLN A 179 22.90 -1.07 5.86
N GLY A 180 23.07 -2.15 5.10
CA GLY A 180 24.37 -2.60 4.65
C GLY A 180 25.08 -1.56 3.79
N LEU A 181 24.37 -0.94 2.84
CA LEU A 181 24.90 0.15 1.99
C LEU A 181 25.25 1.39 2.81
N VAL A 182 24.41 1.79 3.75
CA VAL A 182 24.70 2.90 4.67
C VAL A 182 26.02 2.65 5.40
N ARG A 183 26.17 1.51 6.07
CA ARG A 183 27.40 1.17 6.82
C ARG A 183 28.63 1.12 5.94
N GLN A 184 28.51 0.63 4.70
CA GLN A 184 29.62 0.60 3.76
C GLN A 184 30.02 2.02 3.37
N ARG A 185 29.06 2.90 3.08
CA ARG A 185 29.35 4.30 2.70
C ARG A 185 29.92 5.10 3.86
N GLU A 186 29.40 4.94 5.08
CA GLU A 186 29.94 5.55 6.30
C GLU A 186 31.42 5.20 6.47
N ARG A 187 31.81 3.94 6.29
CA ARG A 187 33.23 3.52 6.37
C ARG A 187 34.12 4.22 5.35
N VAL A 188 33.63 4.42 4.12
CA VAL A 188 34.37 5.14 3.09
C VAL A 188 34.54 6.60 3.49
N VAL A 189 33.48 7.28 3.91
CA VAL A 189 33.53 8.67 4.38
C VAL A 189 34.47 8.84 5.56
N ASP A 190 34.45 7.90 6.52
CA ASP A 190 35.34 7.95 7.68
C ASP A 190 36.81 7.72 7.30
N ALA A 191 37.07 6.81 6.36
CA ALA A 191 38.42 6.58 5.83
C ALA A 191 38.97 7.82 5.11
N ASP A 192 38.13 8.48 4.28
CA ASP A 192 38.48 9.70 3.58
C ASP A 192 38.79 10.86 4.57
N ARG A 193 37.98 10.98 5.64
CA ARG A 193 38.22 11.96 6.72
C ARG A 193 39.55 11.70 7.45
N PHE A 194 39.80 10.44 7.77
CA PHE A 194 41.06 10.05 8.42
C PHE A 194 42.27 10.39 7.53
N ALA A 195 42.19 10.08 6.24
CA ALA A 195 43.26 10.39 5.28
C ALA A 195 43.47 11.91 5.14
N ALA A 196 42.40 12.71 5.07
CA ALA A 196 42.47 14.16 5.03
C ALA A 196 43.09 14.77 6.30
N GLY A 197 42.75 14.23 7.48
CA GLY A 197 43.32 14.65 8.76
C GLY A 197 44.83 14.37 8.88
N VAL A 198 45.30 13.27 8.30
CA VAL A 198 46.75 12.92 8.29
C VAL A 198 47.56 13.83 7.37
N VAL A 199 46.95 14.34 6.30
CA VAL A 199 47.62 15.23 5.31
C VAL A 199 47.57 16.71 5.74
N GLY A 200 46.98 17.05 6.90
CA GLY A 200 47.04 18.41 7.47
C GLY A 200 46.08 19.41 6.84
N GLY A 201 45.10 18.97 6.10
CA GLY A 201 44.02 19.77 5.54
C GLY A 201 42.82 19.87 6.48
N GLY A 202 42.92 20.66 7.55
CA GLY A 202 41.79 20.93 8.42
C GLY A 202 40.71 21.76 7.73
N SER A 203 39.68 21.13 7.16
CA SER A 203 38.42 21.79 6.87
C SER A 203 37.41 21.33 7.96
N ASP A 204 37.02 22.26 8.79
CA ASP A 204 36.02 22.09 9.86
C ASP A 204 34.59 21.87 9.34
N GLY A 205 34.43 21.62 8.07
CA GLY A 205 33.16 21.30 7.41
C GLY A 205 33.05 19.81 7.13
N THR A 206 32.15 19.11 7.78
CA THR A 206 31.69 17.79 7.31
C THR A 206 31.25 17.93 5.88
N PRO A 207 31.89 17.28 4.88
CA PRO A 207 31.33 17.27 3.55
C PRO A 207 29.97 16.57 3.64
N ASP A 208 28.89 17.30 3.35
CA ASP A 208 27.59 16.68 3.11
C ASP A 208 27.79 15.61 2.03
N ASP A 209 27.64 14.34 2.41
CA ASP A 209 27.65 13.24 1.43
C ASP A 209 26.22 13.04 0.93
N PRO A 210 25.86 13.55 -0.26
CA PRO A 210 24.47 13.48 -0.75
C PRO A 210 24.00 12.04 -0.95
N LEU A 211 24.93 11.10 -1.21
CA LEU A 211 24.59 9.68 -1.34
C LEU A 211 24.23 9.06 0.02
N LEU A 212 25.01 9.36 1.05
CA LEU A 212 24.76 8.89 2.40
C LEU A 212 23.42 9.43 2.93
N GLU A 213 23.13 10.71 2.71
CA GLU A 213 21.83 11.31 3.09
C GLU A 213 20.64 10.62 2.40
N ARG A 214 20.77 10.30 1.11
CA ARG A 214 19.74 9.57 0.35
C ARG A 214 19.54 8.15 0.85
N LEU A 215 20.62 7.45 1.20
CA LEU A 215 20.53 6.12 1.80
C LEU A 215 19.84 6.17 3.17
N HIS A 216 20.14 7.16 3.99
CA HIS A 216 19.46 7.38 5.26
C HIS A 216 17.97 7.73 5.06
N ALA A 217 17.64 8.59 4.09
CA ALA A 217 16.25 8.92 3.75
C ALA A 217 15.49 7.66 3.28
N ARG A 218 16.11 6.83 2.44
CA ARG A 218 15.54 5.56 1.98
C ARG A 218 15.29 4.60 3.14
N ARG A 219 16.26 4.44 4.03
CA ARG A 219 16.09 3.63 5.24
C ARG A 219 14.90 4.11 6.08
N ARG A 220 14.86 5.41 6.40
CA ARG A 220 13.75 5.98 7.17
C ARG A 220 12.39 5.77 6.50
N LYS A 221 12.31 5.87 5.15
CA LYS A 221 11.07 5.60 4.41
C LYS A 221 10.63 4.15 4.57
N LEU A 222 11.54 3.20 4.43
CA LEU A 222 11.24 1.77 4.61
C LEU A 222 10.81 1.45 6.05
N ASP A 223 11.52 1.98 7.04
CA ASP A 223 11.19 1.78 8.46
C ASP A 223 9.78 2.33 8.78
N ARG A 224 9.45 3.54 8.30
CA ARG A 224 8.11 4.12 8.47
C ARG A 224 7.04 3.29 7.77
N ALA A 225 7.29 2.85 6.54
CA ALA A 225 6.34 2.02 5.80
C ALA A 225 6.06 0.70 6.51
N ALA A 226 7.10 0.02 7.02
CA ALA A 226 6.95 -1.21 7.79
C ALA A 226 6.10 -1.01 9.06
N THR A 227 6.35 0.07 9.80
CA THR A 227 5.55 0.43 10.98
C THR A 227 4.09 0.68 10.61
N ARG A 228 3.85 1.52 9.61
CA ARG A 228 2.49 1.88 9.19
C ARG A 228 1.68 0.70 8.65
N LEU A 229 2.33 -0.21 7.93
CA LEU A 229 1.69 -1.44 7.45
C LEU A 229 1.19 -2.33 8.59
N ARG A 230 1.85 -2.29 9.76
CA ARG A 230 1.45 -3.08 10.92
C ARG A 230 0.46 -2.37 11.84
N GLU A 231 0.62 -1.07 12.02
CA GLU A 231 -0.15 -0.30 13.00
C GLU A 231 -1.40 0.35 12.40
N ASP A 232 -1.28 0.90 11.18
CA ASP A 232 -2.31 1.72 10.53
C ASP A 232 -3.07 0.96 9.43
N ALA A 233 -2.53 -0.16 8.91
CA ALA A 233 -3.13 -0.87 7.80
C ALA A 233 -3.91 -2.11 8.23
N GLU A 234 -4.93 -2.43 7.45
CA GLU A 234 -5.67 -3.69 7.56
C GLU A 234 -5.81 -4.32 6.16
N VAL A 235 -5.81 -5.65 6.13
CA VAL A 235 -6.04 -6.41 4.89
C VAL A 235 -7.41 -7.06 4.96
N ARG A 236 -8.26 -6.80 3.98
CA ARG A 236 -9.55 -7.45 3.78
C ARG A 236 -9.44 -8.46 2.65
N LEU A 237 -9.72 -9.71 2.95
CA LEU A 237 -9.68 -10.77 1.95
C LEU A 237 -11.05 -10.95 1.31
N VAL A 238 -11.06 -11.01 -0.02
CA VAL A 238 -12.25 -11.30 -0.82
C VAL A 238 -12.14 -12.71 -1.38
N LEU A 239 -13.18 -13.50 -1.20
CA LEU A 239 -13.28 -14.85 -1.74
C LEU A 239 -14.66 -15.12 -2.34
N VAL A 240 -14.75 -16.14 -3.20
CA VAL A 240 -16.04 -16.74 -3.62
C VAL A 240 -16.22 -18.07 -2.89
N PRO A 241 -17.47 -18.51 -2.60
CA PRO A 241 -17.72 -19.71 -1.78
C PRO A 241 -17.44 -21.01 -2.53
N ARG A 242 -16.15 -21.25 -2.83
CA ARG A 242 -15.64 -22.47 -3.45
C ARG A 242 -14.52 -23.07 -2.59
N ARG A 243 -14.54 -24.38 -2.37
CA ARG A 243 -13.60 -25.09 -1.48
C ARG A 243 -12.12 -24.79 -1.78
N MET A 244 -11.74 -24.74 -3.07
CA MET A 244 -10.35 -24.43 -3.46
C MET A 244 -9.98 -22.98 -3.14
N VAL A 245 -10.90 -22.01 -3.35
CA VAL A 245 -10.67 -20.60 -3.05
C VAL A 245 -10.58 -20.40 -1.54
N LEU A 246 -11.46 -21.06 -0.76
CA LEU A 246 -11.40 -21.04 0.71
C LEU A 246 -10.03 -21.52 1.23
N ALA A 247 -9.53 -22.66 0.72
CA ALA A 247 -8.23 -23.19 1.15
C ALA A 247 -7.06 -22.27 0.80
N GLU A 248 -7.12 -21.56 -0.32
CA GLU A 248 -6.11 -20.59 -0.73
C GLU A 248 -6.18 -19.32 0.16
N THR A 249 -7.40 -18.80 0.37
CA THR A 249 -7.64 -17.64 1.23
C THR A 249 -7.22 -17.91 2.68
N ASP A 250 -7.46 -19.12 3.18
CA ASP A 250 -7.03 -19.54 4.50
C ASP A 250 -5.51 -19.52 4.66
N ARG A 251 -4.77 -20.06 3.69
CA ARG A 251 -3.30 -19.99 3.70
C ARG A 251 -2.79 -18.54 3.68
N ALA A 252 -3.43 -17.68 2.89
CA ALA A 252 -3.09 -16.27 2.81
C ALA A 252 -3.36 -15.54 4.13
N ALA A 253 -4.53 -15.77 4.74
CA ALA A 253 -4.88 -15.22 6.05
C ALA A 253 -3.88 -15.66 7.13
N ALA A 254 -3.54 -16.95 7.18
CA ALA A 254 -2.55 -17.47 8.10
C ALA A 254 -1.15 -16.87 7.89
N GLN A 255 -0.77 -16.57 6.66
CA GLN A 255 0.50 -15.90 6.37
C GLN A 255 0.47 -14.44 6.82
N LEU A 256 -0.59 -13.67 6.51
CA LEU A 256 -0.76 -12.29 6.95
C LEU A 256 -0.64 -12.17 8.48
N VAL A 257 -1.37 -13.00 9.20
CA VAL A 257 -1.33 -13.00 10.67
C VAL A 257 0.08 -13.35 11.20
N ARG A 258 0.75 -14.34 10.61
CA ARG A 258 2.11 -14.72 11.02
C ARG A 258 3.14 -13.61 10.79
N THR A 259 2.97 -12.80 9.75
CA THR A 259 3.86 -11.67 9.43
C THR A 259 3.43 -10.37 10.15
N GLY A 260 2.44 -10.45 11.05
CA GLY A 260 2.03 -9.34 11.91
C GLY A 260 1.09 -8.33 11.26
N PHE A 261 0.49 -8.67 10.10
CA PHE A 261 -0.52 -7.82 9.48
C PHE A 261 -1.90 -8.03 10.11
N ARG A 262 -2.67 -6.95 10.21
CA ARG A 262 -4.06 -7.01 10.69
C ARG A 262 -4.96 -7.53 9.58
N LEU A 263 -5.68 -8.62 9.88
CA LEU A 263 -6.73 -9.12 9.02
C LEU A 263 -8.07 -8.53 9.48
N GLY A 264 -8.72 -7.78 8.60
CA GLY A 264 -10.06 -7.27 8.81
C GLY A 264 -11.14 -8.25 8.38
N THR A 265 -12.36 -7.77 8.24
CA THR A 265 -13.52 -8.55 7.82
C THR A 265 -13.27 -9.24 6.47
N VAL A 266 -13.60 -10.52 6.39
CA VAL A 266 -13.49 -11.32 5.16
C VAL A 266 -14.78 -11.25 4.36
N ILE A 267 -14.66 -10.96 3.07
CA ILE A 267 -15.79 -10.75 2.17
C ILE A 267 -16.03 -12.01 1.35
N VAL A 268 -17.17 -12.62 1.53
CA VAL A 268 -17.65 -13.76 0.73
C VAL A 268 -18.53 -13.21 -0.39
N ASN A 269 -17.93 -13.02 -1.54
CA ASN A 269 -18.59 -12.40 -2.68
C ASN A 269 -19.21 -13.45 -3.62
N GLN A 270 -20.17 -13.02 -4.44
CA GLN A 270 -20.83 -13.86 -5.45
C GLN A 270 -21.42 -15.15 -4.86
N VAL A 271 -22.13 -15.05 -3.74
CA VAL A 271 -22.79 -16.17 -3.10
C VAL A 271 -24.01 -16.59 -3.93
N PRO A 272 -23.99 -17.76 -4.61
CA PRO A 272 -25.15 -18.22 -5.36
C PRO A 272 -26.33 -18.56 -4.43
N ALA A 273 -27.56 -18.47 -4.95
CA ALA A 273 -28.74 -18.84 -4.15
C ALA A 273 -28.78 -20.33 -3.75
N ASP A 274 -28.12 -21.17 -4.54
CA ASP A 274 -28.01 -22.64 -4.36
C ASP A 274 -26.64 -23.07 -3.80
N VAL A 275 -25.92 -22.14 -3.14
CA VAL A 275 -24.62 -22.44 -2.54
C VAL A 275 -24.71 -23.59 -1.53
N ASP A 276 -23.71 -24.48 -1.54
CA ASP A 276 -23.56 -25.53 -0.53
C ASP A 276 -23.46 -24.92 0.89
N PRO A 277 -24.44 -25.14 1.78
CA PRO A 277 -24.43 -24.56 3.12
C PRO A 277 -23.19 -24.92 3.94
N GLU A 278 -22.60 -26.09 3.71
CA GLU A 278 -21.39 -26.53 4.43
C GLU A 278 -20.17 -25.69 4.03
N VAL A 279 -20.12 -25.18 2.81
CA VAL A 279 -19.03 -24.27 2.39
C VAL A 279 -19.15 -22.93 3.12
N LEU A 280 -20.34 -22.33 3.19
CA LEU A 280 -20.55 -21.08 3.93
C LEU A 280 -20.28 -21.27 5.44
N LYS A 281 -20.74 -22.38 6.01
CA LYS A 281 -20.47 -22.71 7.41
C LYS A 281 -18.96 -22.79 7.65
N ALA A 282 -18.22 -23.50 6.79
CA ALA A 282 -16.77 -23.60 6.91
C ALA A 282 -16.06 -22.23 6.81
N VAL A 283 -16.56 -21.33 5.94
CA VAL A 283 -16.04 -19.94 5.84
C VAL A 283 -16.27 -19.19 7.15
N ARG A 284 -17.51 -19.20 7.67
CA ARG A 284 -17.88 -18.51 8.93
C ARG A 284 -17.06 -19.02 10.11
N GLU A 285 -16.93 -20.34 10.26
CA GLU A 285 -16.14 -20.96 11.32
C GLU A 285 -14.66 -20.59 11.21
N ARG A 286 -14.11 -20.64 9.99
CA ARG A 286 -12.69 -20.36 9.76
C ARG A 286 -12.31 -18.91 10.04
N PHE A 287 -13.15 -17.97 9.65
CA PHE A 287 -12.91 -16.54 9.81
C PHE A 287 -13.69 -15.90 10.96
N ALA A 288 -14.25 -16.69 11.87
CA ALA A 288 -15.02 -16.20 13.03
C ALA A 288 -14.32 -15.07 13.82
N PRO A 289 -12.98 -15.12 14.07
CA PRO A 289 -12.30 -14.04 14.79
C PRO A 289 -12.25 -12.69 14.06
N HIS A 290 -12.43 -12.71 12.74
CA HIS A 290 -12.31 -11.52 11.88
C HIS A 290 -13.67 -11.01 11.38
N GLY A 291 -14.72 -11.83 11.53
CA GLY A 291 -16.03 -11.58 10.94
C GLY A 291 -16.07 -11.87 9.44
N THR A 292 -17.28 -12.08 8.93
CA THR A 292 -17.55 -12.32 7.51
C THR A 292 -18.74 -11.50 7.05
N VAL A 293 -18.66 -10.96 5.83
CA VAL A 293 -19.79 -10.34 5.12
C VAL A 293 -20.06 -11.16 3.86
N GLU A 294 -21.31 -11.55 3.64
CA GLU A 294 -21.74 -12.37 2.51
C GLU A 294 -22.55 -11.51 1.54
N LEU A 295 -22.12 -11.52 0.27
CA LEU A 295 -22.76 -10.76 -0.80
C LEU A 295 -23.34 -11.71 -1.84
N PRO A 296 -24.62 -11.59 -2.21
CA PRO A 296 -25.23 -12.45 -3.18
C PRO A 296 -24.60 -12.29 -4.55
N LEU A 297 -24.67 -13.35 -5.35
CA LEU A 297 -24.35 -13.28 -6.78
C LEU A 297 -25.45 -12.45 -7.47
N THR A 298 -25.05 -11.29 -7.99
CA THR A 298 -25.94 -10.43 -8.79
C THR A 298 -25.96 -10.88 -10.23
N GLY A 299 -27.09 -10.69 -10.91
CA GLY A 299 -27.24 -11.03 -12.34
C GLY A 299 -26.45 -10.14 -13.30
N THR A 300 -25.98 -8.99 -12.83
CA THR A 300 -25.19 -8.01 -13.59
C THR A 300 -23.97 -7.59 -12.79
N GLU A 301 -22.86 -7.36 -13.49
CA GLU A 301 -21.66 -6.80 -12.89
C GLU A 301 -21.89 -5.35 -12.44
N PRO A 302 -21.56 -4.97 -11.20
CA PRO A 302 -21.74 -3.61 -10.71
C PRO A 302 -20.67 -2.68 -11.29
N LEU A 303 -20.96 -2.06 -12.43
CA LEU A 303 -20.07 -1.11 -13.10
C LEU A 303 -20.59 0.33 -12.94
N GLY A 304 -19.65 1.25 -12.74
CA GLY A 304 -19.93 2.69 -12.57
C GLY A 304 -20.35 3.05 -11.14
N LEU A 305 -20.28 4.35 -10.85
CA LEU A 305 -20.42 4.89 -9.50
C LEU A 305 -21.76 4.54 -8.83
N GLN A 306 -22.85 4.55 -9.58
CA GLN A 306 -24.18 4.29 -9.00
C GLN A 306 -24.33 2.83 -8.56
N ALA A 307 -23.91 1.89 -9.39
CA ALA A 307 -23.97 0.46 -9.05
C ALA A 307 -23.04 0.12 -7.86
N LEU A 308 -21.86 0.73 -7.82
CA LEU A 308 -20.92 0.58 -6.71
C LEU A 308 -21.45 1.18 -5.39
N ARG A 309 -22.18 2.31 -5.43
CA ARG A 309 -22.87 2.85 -4.25
C ARG A 309 -23.97 1.94 -3.74
N THR A 310 -24.75 1.36 -4.64
CA THR A 310 -25.77 0.36 -4.25
C THR A 310 -25.13 -0.82 -3.55
N LEU A 311 -24.05 -1.35 -4.12
CA LEU A 311 -23.29 -2.44 -3.51
C LEU A 311 -22.71 -2.04 -2.14
N ALA A 312 -22.16 -0.83 -2.01
CA ALA A 312 -21.63 -0.33 -0.75
C ALA A 312 -22.70 -0.25 0.36
N ALA A 313 -23.94 0.14 0.00
CA ALA A 313 -25.07 0.17 0.93
C ALA A 313 -25.49 -1.24 1.38
N GLU A 314 -25.49 -2.22 0.48
CA GLU A 314 -25.84 -3.62 0.79
C GLU A 314 -24.81 -4.29 1.71
N THR A 315 -23.56 -3.85 1.66
CA THR A 315 -22.48 -4.42 2.49
C THR A 315 -22.52 -3.96 3.95
N GLY A 316 -23.45 -3.10 4.32
CA GLY A 316 -23.56 -2.58 5.70
C GLY A 316 -22.31 -1.90 6.21
N GLY A 317 -21.45 -1.47 5.26
CA GLY A 317 -20.22 -0.73 5.56
C GLY A 317 -19.08 -1.58 6.10
N PHE A 318 -18.92 -2.82 5.70
CA PHE A 318 -17.74 -3.67 6.07
C PHE A 318 -17.27 -3.51 7.53
N GLY A 319 -18.17 -3.35 8.47
CA GLY A 319 -18.06 -3.28 9.95
C GLY A 319 -16.82 -2.61 10.51
#